data_c4377acc5d638baf58a088cbe15c9572
#
_entry.id   c4377acc5d638baf58a088cbe15c9572
#
_cell.length_a   1.000
_cell.length_b   1.000
_cell.length_c   1.000
_cell.angle_alpha   90.00
_cell.angle_beta   90.00
_cell.angle_gamma   90.00
#
_symmetry.space_group_name_H-M   'P 1'
#
loop_
_entity.id
_entity.type
_entity.pdbx_description
1 polymer ?
#
loop_
_entity_poly.entity_id
_entity_poly.type
_entity_poly.pdbx_seq_one_letter_code
_entity_poly.pdbx_strand_id
1 'polypeptide(L)'
;MKIATTPTNGEILKKDDPYPYGWREVAQQLPNGKTIRQRVPLTLYDILHPQVGDYRMHNEEHERFCNYLYDVLSARLAKAPHAVVLYDVRVAWDSPDLMPHGPDIAVIFNVHQRQKWSTFKESEEGTKPSLIIEVTSPSTRSTDLEDKVTEYAMAGVPWYVIVDTFEQQGSTVRRLLGYRLTPNGYHQFPPNEQGWLWLESVKVWLGWRGENIACYDEAGNLIEDYIGVTAARVEAEARATQEAQARIEAEERVRQLEAELRRLRRDESK
;
A
#
# COMPACT_ATOMS: atom_id res chain seq x y z
N MET A 1 38.91 2.54 27.51
CA MET A 1 38.62 2.60 26.07
C MET A 1 37.10 2.72 25.95
N LYS A 2 36.59 3.94 25.71
CA LYS A 2 35.14 4.18 25.63
C LYS A 2 34.71 3.83 24.21
N ILE A 3 33.87 2.83 24.06
CA ILE A 3 33.23 2.49 22.80
C ILE A 3 32.21 3.62 22.54
N ALA A 4 32.45 4.40 21.49
CA ALA A 4 31.51 5.39 21.01
C ALA A 4 30.32 4.65 20.40
N THR A 5 29.19 4.70 21.05
CA THR A 5 27.90 4.32 20.46
C THR A 5 27.55 5.35 19.39
N THR A 6 27.57 4.93 18.14
CA THR A 6 27.05 5.67 17.01
C THR A 6 25.56 5.95 17.26
N PRO A 7 25.06 7.20 17.14
CA PRO A 7 23.65 7.44 17.28
C PRO A 7 22.91 6.78 16.13
N THR A 8 22.07 5.82 16.45
CA THR A 8 20.99 5.34 15.58
C THR A 8 20.17 6.55 15.15
N ASN A 9 19.96 6.73 13.85
CA ASN A 9 19.10 7.74 13.26
C ASN A 9 17.66 7.53 13.74
N GLY A 10 17.38 8.01 14.96
CA GLY A 10 16.02 8.30 15.40
C GLY A 10 15.65 9.60 14.73
N GLU A 11 14.65 9.55 13.84
CA GLU A 11 14.06 10.77 13.31
C GLU A 11 13.71 11.75 14.39
N ILE A 12 13.86 12.98 14.02
CA ILE A 12 13.42 14.16 14.74
C ILE A 12 11.89 14.11 14.85
N LEU A 13 11.38 13.26 15.74
CA LEU A 13 10.07 13.46 16.35
C LEU A 13 10.14 14.90 16.84
N LYS A 14 9.31 15.79 16.31
CA LYS A 14 9.28 17.19 16.73
C LYS A 14 9.23 17.15 18.24
N LYS A 15 10.24 17.68 18.90
CA LYS A 15 10.49 17.56 20.34
C LYS A 15 9.31 18.03 21.20
N ASP A 16 8.29 18.59 20.58
CA ASP A 16 7.10 19.20 21.17
C ASP A 16 5.78 18.52 20.76
N ASP A 17 5.80 17.41 20.01
CA ASP A 17 4.56 16.67 19.71
C ASP A 17 4.21 15.75 20.90
N PRO A 18 3.10 15.99 21.60
CA PRO A 18 2.68 15.15 22.72
C PRO A 18 2.19 13.76 22.29
N TYR A 19 1.94 13.53 20.98
CA TYR A 19 1.39 12.30 20.44
C TYR A 19 2.17 11.78 19.22
N PRO A 20 3.46 11.51 19.34
CA PRO A 20 4.32 11.19 18.19
C PRO A 20 3.91 9.91 17.46
N TYR A 21 3.23 9.00 18.13
CA TYR A 21 2.71 7.74 17.57
C TYR A 21 1.17 7.73 17.47
N GLY A 22 0.51 8.83 17.85
CA GLY A 22 -0.93 8.89 17.98
C GLY A 22 -1.42 8.78 19.43
N TRP A 23 -2.68 8.50 19.63
CA TRP A 23 -3.30 8.56 20.95
C TRP A 23 -4.44 7.55 21.10
N ARG A 24 -4.77 7.25 22.37
CA ARG A 24 -5.91 6.41 22.78
C ARG A 24 -6.79 7.19 23.76
N GLU A 25 -8.11 7.07 23.62
CA GLU A 25 -9.03 7.61 24.61
C GLU A 25 -9.23 6.64 25.79
N VAL A 26 -8.92 7.11 26.99
CA VAL A 26 -9.12 6.35 28.23
C VAL A 26 -10.19 7.03 29.08
N ALA A 27 -11.14 6.26 29.57
CA ALA A 27 -12.13 6.75 30.52
C ALA A 27 -11.48 6.90 31.91
N GLN A 28 -11.48 8.11 32.45
CA GLN A 28 -10.99 8.41 33.79
C GLN A 28 -12.16 8.82 34.69
N GLN A 29 -12.33 8.12 35.80
CA GLN A 29 -13.31 8.49 36.81
C GLN A 29 -12.71 9.54 37.78
N LEU A 30 -13.33 10.69 37.86
CA LEU A 30 -12.93 11.76 38.78
C LEU A 30 -13.43 11.47 40.19
N PRO A 31 -12.81 12.09 41.25
CA PRO A 31 -13.26 11.89 42.66
C PRO A 31 -14.71 12.29 42.90
N ASN A 32 -15.29 13.13 42.09
CA ASN A 32 -16.71 13.55 42.14
C ASN A 32 -17.68 12.57 41.46
N GLY A 33 -17.20 11.38 41.02
CA GLY A 33 -18.00 10.37 40.35
C GLY A 33 -18.23 10.63 38.82
N LYS A 34 -17.78 11.78 38.28
CA LYS A 34 -17.92 12.10 36.87
C LYS A 34 -16.83 11.34 36.06
N THR A 35 -17.21 10.71 34.97
CA THR A 35 -16.29 10.12 34.01
C THR A 35 -15.92 11.14 32.94
N ILE A 36 -14.62 11.34 32.70
CA ILE A 36 -14.09 12.11 31.60
C ILE A 36 -13.34 11.17 30.66
N ARG A 37 -13.22 11.55 29.37
CA ARG A 37 -12.32 10.89 28.42
C ARG A 37 -11.05 11.71 28.31
N GLN A 38 -9.92 11.03 28.47
CA GLN A 38 -8.59 11.63 28.35
C GLN A 38 -7.85 10.94 27.22
N ARG A 39 -7.15 11.72 26.38
CA ARG A 39 -6.22 11.19 25.39
C ARG A 39 -4.90 10.88 26.07
N VAL A 40 -4.41 9.67 25.87
CA VAL A 40 -3.08 9.23 26.31
C VAL A 40 -2.23 8.92 25.07
N PRO A 41 -0.94 9.30 25.08
CA PRO A 41 -0.04 8.99 23.96
C PRO A 41 0.11 7.48 23.79
N LEU A 42 0.21 7.04 22.53
CA LEU A 42 0.63 5.68 22.19
C LEU A 42 2.16 5.56 22.30
N THR A 43 2.62 4.37 22.58
CA THR A 43 4.03 3.97 22.62
C THR A 43 4.37 3.11 21.40
N LEU A 44 5.66 2.83 21.14
CA LEU A 44 6.06 1.84 20.12
C LEU A 44 5.44 0.46 20.36
N TYR A 45 5.29 0.07 21.62
CA TYR A 45 4.61 -1.19 21.98
C TYR A 45 3.14 -1.18 21.55
N ASP A 46 2.44 -0.05 21.71
CA ASP A 46 1.04 0.08 21.28
C ASP A 46 0.92 0.07 19.74
N ILE A 47 1.94 0.56 19.03
CA ILE A 47 1.98 0.49 17.57
C ILE A 47 2.16 -0.94 17.09
N LEU A 48 3.04 -1.71 17.73
CA LEU A 48 3.25 -3.12 17.43
C LEU A 48 1.99 -3.94 17.75
N HIS A 49 1.34 -3.65 18.89
CA HIS A 49 0.18 -4.38 19.40
C HIS A 49 -1.04 -3.47 19.58
N PRO A 50 -1.65 -2.99 18.47
CA PRO A 50 -2.72 -2.01 18.54
C PRO A 50 -3.98 -2.56 19.21
N GLN A 51 -4.70 -1.66 19.87
CA GLN A 51 -6.04 -1.92 20.39
C GLN A 51 -7.09 -1.28 19.46
N VAL A 52 -8.30 -1.85 19.50
CA VAL A 52 -9.43 -1.24 18.79
C VAL A 52 -9.72 0.13 19.39
N GLY A 53 -9.71 1.16 18.55
CA GLY A 53 -9.93 2.55 18.98
C GLY A 53 -8.65 3.35 19.20
N ASP A 54 -7.47 2.77 18.92
CA ASP A 54 -6.23 3.52 18.81
C ASP A 54 -6.27 4.42 17.56
N TYR A 55 -5.86 5.67 17.74
CA TYR A 55 -5.71 6.61 16.66
C TYR A 55 -4.22 6.77 16.33
N ARG A 56 -3.79 6.16 15.21
CA ARG A 56 -2.40 6.20 14.74
C ARG A 56 -2.18 7.35 13.76
N MET A 57 -0.98 7.90 13.76
CA MET A 57 -0.57 8.94 12.81
C MET A 57 0.29 8.31 11.72
N HIS A 58 -0.12 8.52 10.47
CA HIS A 58 0.65 8.12 9.30
C HIS A 58 1.02 9.34 8.47
N ASN A 59 2.11 9.24 7.69
CA ASN A 59 2.45 10.28 6.74
C ASN A 59 1.76 10.04 5.39
N GLU A 60 1.74 11.05 4.52
CA GLU A 60 1.07 10.99 3.22
C GLU A 60 1.64 9.89 2.31
N GLU A 61 2.96 9.69 2.32
CA GLU A 61 3.61 8.68 1.48
C GLU A 61 3.20 7.26 1.91
N HIS A 62 3.19 6.99 3.21
CA HIS A 62 2.71 5.73 3.77
C HIS A 62 1.27 5.43 3.36
N GLU A 63 0.36 6.38 3.58
CA GLU A 63 -1.05 6.24 3.21
C GLU A 63 -1.24 6.00 1.71
N ARG A 64 -0.49 6.72 0.88
CA ARG A 64 -0.54 6.57 -0.58
C ARG A 64 -0.12 5.17 -1.01
N PHE A 65 0.95 4.62 -0.45
CA PHE A 65 1.43 3.28 -0.78
C PHE A 65 0.47 2.19 -0.28
N CYS A 66 -0.04 2.33 0.94
CA CYS A 66 -1.02 1.39 1.49
C CYS A 66 -2.31 1.36 0.66
N ASN A 67 -2.86 2.53 0.30
CA ASN A 67 -4.05 2.64 -0.53
C ASN A 67 -3.82 2.00 -1.92
N TYR A 68 -2.69 2.30 -2.56
CA TYR A 68 -2.33 1.70 -3.85
C TYR A 68 -2.27 0.16 -3.76
N LEU A 69 -1.57 -0.39 -2.77
CA LEU A 69 -1.47 -1.84 -2.57
C LEU A 69 -2.83 -2.47 -2.31
N TYR A 70 -3.64 -1.85 -1.45
CA TYR A 70 -4.97 -2.33 -1.14
C TYR A 70 -5.84 -2.41 -2.40
N ASP A 71 -5.87 -1.35 -3.21
CA ASP A 71 -6.68 -1.26 -4.41
C ASP A 71 -6.25 -2.29 -5.47
N VAL A 72 -4.96 -2.36 -5.78
CA VAL A 72 -4.41 -3.29 -6.77
C VAL A 72 -4.64 -4.73 -6.35
N LEU A 73 -4.33 -5.09 -5.10
CA LEU A 73 -4.48 -6.47 -4.63
C LEU A 73 -5.96 -6.85 -4.49
N SER A 74 -6.83 -5.93 -4.05
CA SER A 74 -8.27 -6.15 -4.00
C SER A 74 -8.86 -6.38 -5.39
N ALA A 75 -8.44 -5.60 -6.39
CA ALA A 75 -8.85 -5.77 -7.79
C ALA A 75 -8.36 -7.13 -8.36
N ARG A 76 -7.10 -7.48 -8.07
CA ARG A 76 -6.50 -8.77 -8.49
C ARG A 76 -7.26 -9.96 -7.93
N LEU A 77 -7.71 -9.87 -6.68
CA LEU A 77 -8.43 -10.94 -5.98
C LEU A 77 -9.96 -10.84 -6.08
N ALA A 78 -10.50 -9.89 -6.85
CA ALA A 78 -11.95 -9.66 -6.95
C ALA A 78 -12.76 -10.89 -7.41
N LYS A 79 -12.13 -11.77 -8.19
CA LYS A 79 -12.74 -13.02 -8.70
C LYS A 79 -12.49 -14.23 -7.79
N ALA A 80 -11.75 -14.09 -6.69
CA ALA A 80 -11.48 -15.13 -5.73
C ALA A 80 -12.46 -15.00 -4.54
N PRO A 81 -13.57 -15.76 -4.48
CA PRO A 81 -14.68 -15.53 -3.54
C PRO A 81 -14.27 -15.71 -2.07
N HIS A 82 -13.23 -16.49 -1.83
CA HIS A 82 -12.72 -16.79 -0.49
C HIS A 82 -11.39 -16.09 -0.17
N ALA A 83 -11.08 -15.01 -0.90
CA ALA A 83 -9.91 -14.19 -0.64
C ALA A 83 -10.32 -12.79 -0.20
N VAL A 84 -9.58 -12.23 0.75
CA VAL A 84 -9.76 -10.85 1.21
C VAL A 84 -8.41 -10.15 1.31
N VAL A 85 -8.42 -8.87 1.05
CA VAL A 85 -7.33 -7.95 1.38
C VAL A 85 -7.84 -7.06 2.50
N LEU A 86 -7.11 -7.01 3.59
CA LEU A 86 -7.38 -6.14 4.72
C LEU A 86 -6.34 -5.03 4.77
N TYR A 87 -6.78 -3.82 5.05
CA TYR A 87 -5.96 -2.63 5.25
C TYR A 87 -6.16 -2.12 6.66
N ASP A 88 -5.09 -2.01 7.41
CA ASP A 88 -5.08 -1.51 8.80
C ASP A 88 -6.10 -2.22 9.71
N VAL A 89 -6.30 -3.52 9.51
CA VAL A 89 -7.18 -4.35 10.32
C VAL A 89 -6.34 -5.17 11.29
N ARG A 90 -6.67 -5.09 12.56
CA ARG A 90 -6.03 -5.87 13.61
C ARG A 90 -6.20 -7.38 13.35
N VAL A 91 -5.09 -8.14 13.45
CA VAL A 91 -5.05 -9.61 13.34
C VAL A 91 -4.71 -10.20 14.70
N ALA A 92 -5.58 -11.05 15.22
CA ALA A 92 -5.35 -11.83 16.45
C ALA A 92 -5.02 -13.27 16.05
N TRP A 93 -3.86 -13.71 16.49
CA TRP A 93 -3.31 -15.02 16.18
C TRP A 93 -3.90 -16.12 17.06
N ASP A 94 -3.95 -17.34 16.54
CA ASP A 94 -4.29 -18.53 17.34
C ASP A 94 -3.04 -19.07 18.05
N SER A 95 -2.41 -18.18 18.83
CA SER A 95 -1.22 -18.47 19.62
C SER A 95 -1.26 -17.65 20.91
N PRO A 96 -1.13 -18.28 22.09
CA PRO A 96 -1.14 -17.57 23.36
C PRO A 96 0.12 -16.71 23.57
N ASP A 97 1.19 -16.99 22.85
CA ASP A 97 2.48 -16.31 23.00
C ASP A 97 2.60 -15.07 22.09
N LEU A 98 1.60 -14.84 21.24
CA LEU A 98 1.59 -13.71 20.32
C LEU A 98 0.47 -12.72 20.62
N MET A 99 0.85 -11.48 20.80
CA MET A 99 -0.10 -10.37 20.85
C MET A 99 -0.64 -10.07 19.43
N PRO A 100 -1.86 -9.53 19.34
CA PRO A 100 -2.39 -9.11 18.04
C PRO A 100 -1.56 -8.01 17.39
N HIS A 101 -1.48 -8.04 16.05
CA HIS A 101 -0.80 -7.03 15.22
C HIS A 101 -1.80 -6.22 14.38
N GLY A 102 -1.37 -5.08 13.89
CA GLY A 102 -2.10 -4.28 12.91
C GLY A 102 -1.27 -4.12 11.63
N PRO A 103 -1.24 -5.14 10.75
CA PRO A 103 -0.52 -5.04 9.51
C PRO A 103 -1.13 -3.98 8.59
N ASP A 104 -0.27 -3.27 7.86
CA ASP A 104 -0.74 -2.30 6.87
C ASP A 104 -1.59 -2.98 5.81
N ILE A 105 -1.08 -4.07 5.22
CA ILE A 105 -1.83 -4.90 4.27
C ILE A 105 -1.71 -6.38 4.65
N ALA A 106 -2.86 -7.06 4.77
CA ALA A 106 -2.92 -8.51 4.94
C ALA A 106 -3.77 -9.16 3.85
N VAL A 107 -3.20 -10.14 3.14
CA VAL A 107 -3.91 -10.95 2.16
C VAL A 107 -4.22 -12.32 2.77
N ILE A 108 -5.51 -12.67 2.78
CA ILE A 108 -6.00 -13.88 3.44
C ILE A 108 -6.83 -14.67 2.44
N PHE A 109 -6.56 -15.97 2.35
CA PHE A 109 -7.33 -16.92 1.54
C PHE A 109 -8.13 -17.86 2.42
N ASN A 110 -9.07 -18.57 1.80
CA ASN A 110 -9.95 -19.55 2.45
C ASN A 110 -10.84 -18.97 3.55
N VAL A 111 -11.22 -17.71 3.43
CA VAL A 111 -12.19 -17.08 4.32
C VAL A 111 -13.58 -17.69 4.08
N HIS A 112 -14.28 -18.12 5.12
CA HIS A 112 -15.60 -18.72 4.97
C HIS A 112 -16.62 -17.74 4.40
N GLN A 113 -16.70 -16.56 5.00
CA GLN A 113 -17.61 -15.49 4.59
C GLN A 113 -16.96 -14.12 4.78
N ARG A 114 -17.04 -13.28 3.75
CA ARG A 114 -16.59 -11.88 3.85
C ARG A 114 -17.50 -11.10 4.79
N GLN A 115 -16.90 -10.45 5.77
CA GLN A 115 -17.59 -9.57 6.73
C GLN A 115 -16.77 -8.31 6.99
N LYS A 116 -17.26 -7.44 7.85
CA LYS A 116 -16.53 -6.26 8.31
C LYS A 116 -15.78 -6.61 9.60
N TRP A 117 -14.47 -6.80 9.51
CA TRP A 117 -13.63 -7.06 10.69
C TRP A 117 -13.11 -5.74 11.27
N SER A 118 -13.27 -5.54 12.56
CA SER A 118 -12.43 -4.65 13.36
C SER A 118 -11.20 -5.38 13.89
N THR A 119 -11.32 -6.70 14.07
CA THR A 119 -10.24 -7.63 14.37
C THR A 119 -10.51 -8.92 13.62
N PHE A 120 -9.56 -9.34 12.79
CA PHE A 120 -9.56 -10.67 12.18
C PHE A 120 -8.96 -11.64 13.19
N LYS A 121 -9.71 -12.67 13.59
CA LYS A 121 -9.26 -13.65 14.57
C LYS A 121 -9.02 -14.99 13.89
N GLU A 122 -7.78 -15.44 13.85
CA GLU A 122 -7.37 -16.72 13.24
C GLU A 122 -8.17 -17.89 13.83
N SER A 123 -8.37 -17.91 15.16
CA SER A 123 -9.13 -18.98 15.84
C SER A 123 -10.61 -19.06 15.46
N GLU A 124 -11.23 -17.94 15.04
CA GLU A 124 -12.63 -17.91 14.62
C GLU A 124 -12.78 -18.18 13.11
N GLU A 125 -11.84 -17.70 12.31
CA GLU A 125 -11.88 -17.80 10.86
C GLU A 125 -11.26 -19.11 10.31
N GLY A 126 -10.45 -19.81 11.12
CA GLY A 126 -9.77 -21.05 10.74
C GLY A 126 -8.69 -20.86 9.67
N THR A 127 -8.29 -19.62 9.41
CA THR A 127 -7.26 -19.25 8.44
C THR A 127 -6.50 -18.02 8.91
N LYS A 128 -5.34 -17.77 8.30
CA LYS A 128 -4.45 -16.65 8.63
C LYS A 128 -3.96 -15.93 7.37
N PRO A 129 -3.34 -14.75 7.51
CA PRO A 129 -2.68 -14.08 6.40
C PRO A 129 -1.67 -14.98 5.68
N SER A 130 -1.77 -15.06 4.36
CA SER A 130 -0.79 -15.73 3.49
C SER A 130 0.32 -14.78 3.06
N LEU A 131 0.04 -13.49 3.06
CA LEU A 131 0.98 -12.42 2.76
C LEU A 131 0.65 -11.23 3.66
N ILE A 132 1.68 -10.67 4.27
CA ILE A 132 1.64 -9.37 4.94
C ILE A 132 2.62 -8.44 4.23
N ILE A 133 2.19 -7.19 4.00
CA ILE A 133 3.05 -6.14 3.50
C ILE A 133 2.99 -4.98 4.50
N GLU A 134 4.16 -4.54 4.96
CA GLU A 134 4.32 -3.34 5.78
C GLU A 134 5.00 -2.25 4.96
N VAL A 135 4.55 -1.02 5.15
CA VAL A 135 5.16 0.18 4.58
C VAL A 135 5.81 0.93 5.72
N THR A 136 7.13 1.00 5.74
CA THR A 136 7.81 1.64 6.86
C THR A 136 7.48 3.13 6.94
N SER A 137 7.32 3.57 8.17
CA SER A 137 7.34 4.99 8.50
C SER A 137 8.58 5.27 9.36
N PRO A 138 9.04 6.50 9.41
CA PRO A 138 10.20 6.82 10.21
C PRO A 138 10.10 6.41 11.68
N SER A 139 8.89 6.48 12.23
CA SER A 139 8.62 6.17 13.63
C SER A 139 8.49 4.67 13.93
N THR A 140 8.14 3.84 12.93
CA THR A 140 7.87 2.40 13.12
C THR A 140 8.88 1.48 12.45
N ARG A 141 9.82 2.05 11.67
CA ARG A 141 10.74 1.31 10.83
C ARG A 141 11.53 0.21 11.55
N SER A 142 12.04 0.47 12.76
CA SER A 142 12.78 -0.54 13.53
C SER A 142 11.89 -1.73 13.89
N THR A 143 10.65 -1.48 14.29
CA THR A 143 9.65 -2.49 14.61
C THR A 143 9.35 -3.38 13.39
N ASP A 144 9.17 -2.77 12.21
CA ASP A 144 8.88 -3.51 10.97
C ASP A 144 10.08 -4.38 10.52
N LEU A 145 11.31 -3.90 10.76
CA LEU A 145 12.54 -4.58 10.34
C LEU A 145 13.04 -5.65 11.32
N GLU A 146 12.63 -5.63 12.57
CA GLU A 146 13.17 -6.48 13.64
C GLU A 146 12.06 -7.28 14.33
N ASP A 147 11.18 -6.61 15.08
CA ASP A 147 10.16 -7.27 15.91
C ASP A 147 9.16 -8.06 15.06
N LYS A 148 8.54 -7.40 14.06
CA LYS A 148 7.53 -8.01 13.19
C LYS A 148 8.11 -9.14 12.33
N VAL A 149 9.38 -9.07 11.92
CA VAL A 149 10.05 -10.20 11.22
C VAL A 149 10.00 -11.47 12.08
N THR A 150 10.29 -11.34 13.37
CA THR A 150 10.27 -12.46 14.31
C THR A 150 8.84 -12.91 14.60
N GLU A 151 7.95 -11.98 14.92
CA GLU A 151 6.59 -12.30 15.37
C GLU A 151 5.70 -12.84 14.24
N TYR A 152 5.82 -12.32 13.00
CA TYR A 152 5.11 -12.91 11.85
C TYR A 152 5.65 -14.28 11.45
N ALA A 153 6.95 -14.55 11.67
CA ALA A 153 7.47 -15.91 11.50
C ALA A 153 6.89 -16.87 12.54
N MET A 154 6.78 -16.44 13.82
CA MET A 154 6.14 -17.22 14.89
C MET A 154 4.64 -17.43 14.63
N ALA A 155 3.95 -16.44 14.07
CA ALA A 155 2.55 -16.56 13.64
C ALA A 155 2.36 -17.52 12.46
N GLY A 156 3.44 -17.90 11.80
CA GLY A 156 3.41 -18.81 10.66
C GLY A 156 2.91 -18.16 9.38
N VAL A 157 3.09 -16.84 9.22
CA VAL A 157 2.75 -16.11 7.98
C VAL A 157 3.72 -16.52 6.87
N PRO A 158 3.25 -17.10 5.73
CA PRO A 158 4.13 -17.64 4.70
C PRO A 158 5.02 -16.60 4.03
N TRP A 159 4.48 -15.38 3.80
CA TRP A 159 5.17 -14.31 3.10
C TRP A 159 5.06 -12.99 3.85
N TYR A 160 6.21 -12.36 4.08
CA TYR A 160 6.29 -11.03 4.68
C TYR A 160 7.13 -10.12 3.78
N VAL A 161 6.61 -8.94 3.48
CA VAL A 161 7.26 -7.97 2.59
C VAL A 161 7.27 -6.61 3.27
N ILE A 162 8.39 -5.90 3.13
CA ILE A 162 8.56 -4.56 3.66
C ILE A 162 8.88 -3.62 2.50
N VAL A 163 8.07 -2.59 2.35
CA VAL A 163 8.34 -1.42 1.52
C VAL A 163 9.07 -0.42 2.42
N ASP A 164 10.38 -0.33 2.28
CA ASP A 164 11.24 0.44 3.19
C ASP A 164 11.75 1.72 2.53
N THR A 165 11.35 2.85 3.09
CA THR A 165 11.81 4.19 2.67
C THR A 165 12.43 4.89 3.87
N PHE A 166 13.66 5.40 3.73
CA PHE A 166 14.35 6.12 4.80
C PHE A 166 15.40 7.08 4.26
N GLU A 167 15.72 8.09 5.07
CA GLU A 167 16.80 9.03 4.75
C GLU A 167 18.15 8.51 5.18
N GLN A 168 19.13 8.56 4.26
CA GLN A 168 20.52 8.21 4.52
C GLN A 168 21.44 9.24 3.88
N GLN A 169 22.24 9.94 4.68
CA GLN A 169 23.19 10.95 4.23
C GLN A 169 22.60 12.02 3.30
N GLY A 170 21.36 12.45 3.56
CA GLY A 170 20.66 13.46 2.79
C GLY A 170 20.05 12.96 1.47
N SER A 171 19.98 11.64 1.30
CA SER A 171 19.32 11.01 0.16
C SER A 171 18.27 10.01 0.63
N THR A 172 17.14 9.98 -0.05
CA THR A 172 16.08 9.00 0.23
C THR A 172 16.46 7.64 -0.35
N VAL A 173 16.59 6.64 0.51
CA VAL A 173 16.81 5.24 0.13
C VAL A 173 15.47 4.54 0.08
N ARG A 174 15.22 3.82 -1.03
CA ARG A 174 14.02 3.02 -1.26
C ARG A 174 14.41 1.60 -1.57
N ARG A 175 13.89 0.64 -0.84
CA ARG A 175 14.15 -0.78 -1.06
C ARG A 175 12.94 -1.63 -0.75
N LEU A 176 12.94 -2.85 -1.28
CA LEU A 176 11.96 -3.89 -0.97
C LEU A 176 12.68 -5.03 -0.26
N LEU A 177 12.13 -5.49 0.84
CA LEU A 177 12.63 -6.65 1.57
C LEU A 177 11.55 -7.72 1.54
N GLY A 178 11.89 -8.91 1.08
CA GLY A 178 10.98 -10.05 1.02
C GLY A 178 11.46 -11.17 1.92
N TYR A 179 10.54 -11.75 2.69
CA TYR A 179 10.79 -12.88 3.57
C TYR A 179 9.81 -14.00 3.26
N ARG A 180 10.34 -15.21 3.16
CA ARG A 180 9.57 -16.44 3.01
C ARG A 180 9.77 -17.31 4.24
N LEU A 181 8.68 -17.83 4.79
CA LEU A 181 8.72 -18.74 5.91
C LEU A 181 9.31 -20.10 5.51
N THR A 182 10.25 -20.57 6.32
CA THR A 182 10.87 -21.89 6.23
C THR A 182 10.78 -22.59 7.58
N PRO A 183 11.08 -23.89 7.71
CA PRO A 183 11.13 -24.58 9.00
C PRO A 183 12.08 -23.93 10.03
N ASN A 184 13.05 -23.13 9.57
CA ASN A 184 14.03 -22.45 10.42
C ASN A 184 13.71 -20.96 10.64
N GLY A 185 12.48 -20.51 10.39
CA GLY A 185 12.07 -19.12 10.42
C GLY A 185 12.11 -18.45 9.04
N TYR A 186 12.03 -17.13 9.03
CA TYR A 186 12.08 -16.39 7.77
C TYR A 186 13.45 -16.47 7.08
N HIS A 187 13.42 -16.72 5.79
CA HIS A 187 14.55 -16.58 4.89
C HIS A 187 14.30 -15.41 3.94
N GLN A 188 15.21 -14.46 3.92
CA GLN A 188 15.12 -13.31 3.03
C GLN A 188 15.40 -13.74 1.58
N PHE A 189 14.57 -13.33 0.63
CA PHE A 189 14.78 -13.51 -0.80
C PHE A 189 15.01 -12.17 -1.49
N PRO A 190 15.96 -12.10 -2.43
CA PRO A 190 16.30 -10.86 -3.10
C PRO A 190 15.27 -10.49 -4.17
N PRO A 191 15.13 -9.19 -4.49
CA PRO A 191 14.50 -8.75 -5.73
C PRO A 191 15.20 -9.34 -6.96
N ASN A 192 14.49 -9.40 -8.09
CA ASN A 192 15.06 -9.79 -9.38
C ASN A 192 15.98 -8.68 -9.95
N GLU A 193 16.48 -8.86 -11.17
CA GLU A 193 17.38 -7.91 -11.86
C GLU A 193 16.75 -6.52 -12.08
N GLN A 194 15.42 -6.45 -12.17
CA GLN A 194 14.66 -5.20 -12.27
C GLN A 194 14.40 -4.53 -10.90
N GLY A 195 14.83 -5.16 -9.81
CA GLY A 195 14.56 -4.69 -8.46
C GLY A 195 13.13 -5.03 -7.95
N TRP A 196 12.45 -6.00 -8.57
CA TRP A 196 11.08 -6.40 -8.22
C TRP A 196 11.05 -7.65 -7.36
N LEU A 197 10.12 -7.69 -6.40
CA LEU A 197 9.80 -8.87 -5.60
C LEU A 197 8.57 -9.59 -6.18
N TRP A 198 8.68 -10.91 -6.33
CA TRP A 198 7.54 -11.75 -6.74
C TRP A 198 6.67 -12.11 -5.53
N LEU A 199 5.42 -11.69 -5.53
CA LEU A 199 4.43 -11.99 -4.52
C LEU A 199 3.63 -13.24 -4.94
N GLU A 200 4.16 -14.42 -4.59
CA GLU A 200 3.67 -15.72 -5.08
C GLU A 200 2.18 -15.94 -4.81
N SER A 201 1.68 -15.53 -3.64
CA SER A 201 0.29 -15.77 -3.23
C SER A 201 -0.74 -15.02 -4.09
N VAL A 202 -0.36 -13.87 -4.66
CA VAL A 202 -1.23 -13.00 -5.46
C VAL A 202 -0.83 -12.92 -6.93
N LYS A 203 0.30 -13.56 -7.31
CA LYS A 203 0.85 -13.58 -8.68
C LYS A 203 1.08 -12.17 -9.23
N VAL A 204 1.81 -11.36 -8.46
CA VAL A 204 2.13 -9.97 -8.78
C VAL A 204 3.60 -9.70 -8.49
N TRP A 205 4.26 -8.97 -9.38
CA TRP A 205 5.54 -8.34 -9.10
C TRP A 205 5.31 -7.01 -8.39
N LEU A 206 6.04 -6.76 -7.30
CA LEU A 206 6.08 -5.47 -6.61
C LEU A 206 7.45 -4.84 -6.86
N GLY A 207 7.47 -3.60 -7.34
CA GLY A 207 8.70 -2.87 -7.69
C GLY A 207 8.59 -1.37 -7.42
N TRP A 208 9.69 -0.66 -7.66
CA TRP A 208 9.71 0.81 -7.65
C TRP A 208 9.56 1.36 -9.07
N ARG A 209 8.76 2.42 -9.22
CA ARG A 209 8.63 3.23 -10.42
C ARG A 209 8.87 4.70 -10.07
N GLY A 210 10.11 5.13 -10.20
CA GLY A 210 10.54 6.43 -9.69
C GLY A 210 10.42 6.47 -8.15
N GLU A 211 9.63 7.39 -7.65
CA GLU A 211 9.39 7.55 -6.20
C GLU A 211 8.19 6.75 -5.67
N ASN A 212 7.45 6.08 -6.54
CA ASN A 212 6.27 5.32 -6.19
C ASN A 212 6.51 3.82 -6.30
N ILE A 213 5.78 3.04 -5.51
CA ILE A 213 5.67 1.60 -5.70
C ILE A 213 4.76 1.31 -6.89
N ALA A 214 5.00 0.18 -7.55
CA ALA A 214 4.20 -0.28 -8.66
C ALA A 214 4.07 -1.79 -8.64
N CYS A 215 2.90 -2.29 -9.04
CA CYS A 215 2.62 -3.70 -9.24
C CYS A 215 2.59 -4.04 -10.72
N TYR A 216 3.10 -5.24 -11.07
CA TYR A 216 3.12 -5.72 -12.44
C TYR A 216 2.56 -7.15 -12.48
N ASP A 217 1.94 -7.51 -13.60
CA ASP A 217 1.44 -8.87 -13.82
C ASP A 217 2.59 -9.88 -14.08
N GLU A 218 2.24 -11.15 -14.31
CA GLU A 218 3.20 -12.20 -14.62
C GLU A 218 4.06 -11.93 -15.87
N ALA A 219 3.53 -11.14 -16.81
CA ALA A 219 4.20 -10.76 -18.05
C ALA A 219 5.03 -9.47 -17.90
N GLY A 220 5.00 -8.83 -16.74
CA GLY A 220 5.69 -7.57 -16.46
C GLY A 220 4.94 -6.32 -16.94
N ASN A 221 3.65 -6.43 -17.26
CA ASN A 221 2.84 -5.26 -17.58
C ASN A 221 2.40 -4.57 -16.29
N LEU A 222 2.44 -3.23 -16.29
CA LEU A 222 1.99 -2.42 -15.17
C LEU A 222 0.51 -2.69 -14.88
N ILE A 223 0.19 -2.93 -13.61
CA ILE A 223 -1.18 -2.98 -13.12
C ILE A 223 -1.53 -1.58 -12.63
N GLU A 224 -2.36 -0.88 -13.42
CA GLU A 224 -2.80 0.47 -13.07
C GLU A 224 -3.80 0.41 -11.89
N ASP A 225 -3.71 1.39 -11.00
CA ASP A 225 -4.74 1.63 -9.98
C ASP A 225 -5.93 2.37 -10.58
N TYR A 226 -6.96 2.62 -9.77
CA TYR A 226 -8.15 3.35 -10.22
C TYR A 226 -7.81 4.77 -10.74
N ILE A 227 -6.83 5.45 -10.15
CA ILE A 227 -6.40 6.79 -10.56
C ILE A 227 -5.72 6.72 -11.93
N GLY A 228 -4.81 5.76 -12.12
CA GLY A 228 -4.13 5.54 -13.39
C GLY A 228 -5.09 5.17 -14.53
N VAL A 229 -6.04 4.26 -14.27
CA VAL A 229 -7.10 3.88 -15.23
C VAL A 229 -7.96 5.10 -15.60
N THR A 230 -8.35 5.90 -14.61
CA THR A 230 -9.18 7.10 -14.85
C THR A 230 -8.41 8.15 -15.65
N ALA A 231 -7.15 8.39 -15.33
CA ALA A 231 -6.28 9.32 -16.07
C ALA A 231 -6.09 8.87 -17.52
N ALA A 232 -5.79 7.60 -17.76
CA ALA A 232 -5.65 7.03 -19.10
C ALA A 232 -6.94 7.14 -19.92
N ARG A 233 -8.10 6.94 -19.28
CA ARG A 233 -9.41 7.11 -19.92
C ARG A 233 -9.64 8.56 -20.35
N VAL A 234 -9.40 9.53 -19.48
CA VAL A 234 -9.55 10.96 -19.79
C VAL A 234 -8.65 11.37 -20.95
N GLU A 235 -7.40 10.89 -20.96
CA GLU A 235 -6.45 11.16 -22.04
C GLU A 235 -6.90 10.52 -23.38
N ALA A 236 -7.42 9.28 -23.34
CA ALA A 236 -7.95 8.62 -24.52
C ALA A 236 -9.19 9.34 -25.07
N GLU A 237 -10.10 9.80 -24.22
CA GLU A 237 -11.28 10.58 -24.61
C GLU A 237 -10.87 11.93 -25.22
N ALA A 238 -9.86 12.60 -24.65
CA ALA A 238 -9.32 13.86 -25.21
C ALA A 238 -8.69 13.64 -26.60
N ARG A 239 -7.90 12.59 -26.78
CA ARG A 239 -7.32 12.24 -28.10
C ARG A 239 -8.40 11.93 -29.13
N ALA A 240 -9.39 11.10 -28.77
CA ALA A 240 -10.50 10.78 -29.66
C ALA A 240 -11.28 12.04 -30.10
N THR A 241 -11.48 12.99 -29.20
CA THR A 241 -12.12 14.27 -29.49
C THR A 241 -11.30 15.11 -30.50
N GLN A 242 -9.98 15.19 -30.29
CA GLN A 242 -9.07 15.91 -31.22
C GLN A 242 -9.05 15.27 -32.62
N GLU A 243 -8.97 13.94 -32.68
CA GLU A 243 -9.00 13.21 -33.95
C GLU A 243 -10.33 13.41 -34.68
N ALA A 244 -11.47 13.39 -33.97
CA ALA A 244 -12.77 13.67 -34.59
C ALA A 244 -12.86 15.09 -35.12
N GLN A 245 -12.37 16.08 -34.38
CA GLN A 245 -12.34 17.49 -34.84
C GLN A 245 -11.44 17.67 -36.08
N ALA A 246 -10.23 17.09 -36.04
CA ALA A 246 -9.30 17.14 -37.18
C ALA A 246 -9.90 16.49 -38.45
N ARG A 247 -10.65 15.41 -38.26
CA ARG A 247 -11.36 14.75 -39.38
C ARG A 247 -12.43 15.64 -39.99
N ILE A 248 -13.24 16.30 -39.16
CA ILE A 248 -14.28 17.25 -39.62
C ILE A 248 -13.65 18.39 -40.43
N GLU A 249 -12.57 18.98 -39.89
CA GLU A 249 -11.84 20.06 -40.60
C GLU A 249 -11.24 19.60 -41.93
N ALA A 250 -10.69 18.39 -41.97
CA ALA A 250 -10.18 17.80 -43.20
C ALA A 250 -11.30 17.57 -44.26
N GLU A 251 -12.45 17.02 -43.83
CA GLU A 251 -13.61 16.80 -44.68
C GLU A 251 -14.20 18.11 -45.21
N GLU A 252 -14.23 19.17 -44.40
CA GLU A 252 -14.63 20.51 -44.86
C GLU A 252 -13.64 21.09 -45.89
N ARG A 253 -12.34 20.91 -45.66
CA ARG A 253 -11.31 21.36 -46.58
C ARG A 253 -11.41 20.65 -47.95
N VAL A 254 -11.65 19.33 -47.91
CA VAL A 254 -11.87 18.56 -49.15
C VAL A 254 -13.08 19.11 -49.92
N ARG A 255 -14.19 19.36 -49.26
CA ARG A 255 -15.41 19.94 -49.85
C ARG A 255 -15.15 21.32 -50.50
N GLN A 256 -14.37 22.16 -49.81
CA GLN A 256 -13.99 23.48 -50.37
C GLN A 256 -13.15 23.35 -51.61
N LEU A 257 -12.13 22.49 -51.59
CA LEU A 257 -11.27 22.25 -52.77
C LEU A 257 -12.01 21.63 -53.94
N GLU A 258 -12.93 20.72 -53.71
CA GLU A 258 -13.80 20.18 -54.77
C GLU A 258 -14.71 21.24 -55.37
N ALA A 259 -15.26 22.13 -54.58
CA ALA A 259 -16.09 23.24 -55.06
C ALA A 259 -15.27 24.22 -55.90
N GLU A 260 -14.04 24.53 -55.51
CA GLU A 260 -13.11 25.38 -56.23
C GLU A 260 -12.70 24.75 -57.58
N LEU A 261 -12.38 23.46 -57.57
CA LEU A 261 -12.08 22.71 -58.81
C LEU A 261 -13.25 22.70 -59.80
N ARG A 262 -14.49 22.53 -59.31
CA ARG A 262 -15.69 22.59 -60.18
C ARG A 262 -15.88 23.98 -60.77
N ARG A 263 -15.54 25.06 -60.06
CA ARG A 263 -15.60 26.43 -60.54
C ARG A 263 -14.58 26.67 -61.61
N LEU A 264 -13.32 26.31 -61.40
CA LEU A 264 -12.25 26.45 -62.37
C LEU A 264 -12.53 25.71 -63.70
N ARG A 265 -13.01 24.46 -63.62
CA ARG A 265 -13.40 23.68 -64.84
C ARG A 265 -14.55 24.30 -65.61
N ARG A 266 -15.47 25.01 -64.95
CA ARG A 266 -16.55 25.76 -65.68
C ARG A 266 -16.01 27.00 -66.40
N ASP A 267 -15.01 27.65 -65.82
CA ASP A 267 -14.41 28.85 -66.42
C ASP A 267 -13.49 28.53 -67.63
N GLU A 268 -12.84 27.34 -67.61
CA GLU A 268 -12.04 26.84 -68.75
C GLU A 268 -12.89 26.32 -69.94
N SER A 269 -14.20 26.13 -69.74
CA SER A 269 -15.14 25.60 -70.74
C SER A 269 -15.93 26.71 -71.45
N LYS A 270 -15.64 27.98 -71.14
CA LYS A 270 -16.21 29.17 -71.79
C LYS A 270 -15.20 29.81 -72.74
#